data_482eacadfba3a01394fae2c132f448e4
#
_entry.id   482eacadfba3a01394fae2c132f448e4
#
_cell.length_a   1.000
_cell.length_b   1.000
_cell.length_c   1.000
_cell.angle_alpha   90.00
_cell.angle_beta   90.00
_cell.angle_gamma   90.00
#
_symmetry.space_group_name_H-M   'P 1'
#
loop_
_entity.id
_entity.type
_entity.pdbx_description
1 polymer ?
#
loop_
_entity_poly.entity_id
_entity_poly.type
_entity_poly.pdbx_seq_one_letter_code
_entity_poly.pdbx_strand_id
1 'polypeptide(L)'
;AGQVPTMHMAFELAANKAHVCFIGTPHENLTFTPAQWENMNRKEFKLTGSWMSYSAPYPGREWDLTAHYFATGQLKFDPGFIYKKIPMSQAQEAFQLFKTPGLVKGKILLSNEEEVVDPKVVPKVTLPSGEKVPCMGMGTFGSDRVSAEEVSEAVAGAIRSGYRMFDCAACYGNEHQIGEVFKAAFDEGVVERKDLFIMTKVWNDMHRKVEEACTRSIQDLQCDYVDLYFIHWPFPNYHAPFCDVDSRNPESRPFSVEEFMDTYRQCEKLVEKGKIRYIGISNMTIPKLEAVLPLMKIKPAACELELHPCFQQQEQYDYLIAHNIQPVGYMPLGSPRRPERDICPEDVADMQTPEMQEIAKAHGVHPALIALKWAHQRGEISIPFSVHNYVSNLKCVTEDPLTDEEMAKIGTLEKGNRLVKGQVFLWEGAKDWHDLWDEEGYIVK
;
A
#
# COMPACT_ATOMS: atom_id res chain seq x y z
N ALA A 1 9.06 -35.04 16.08
CA ALA A 1 8.54 -36.38 16.26
C ALA A 1 8.12 -36.90 14.87
N GLY A 2 8.06 -38.22 14.67
CA GLY A 2 7.77 -38.80 13.35
C GLY A 2 9.01 -39.27 12.56
N GLN A 3 10.21 -38.96 13.02
CA GLN A 3 11.44 -39.43 12.41
C GLN A 3 11.81 -40.82 12.95
N VAL A 4 12.17 -41.73 12.07
CA VAL A 4 12.52 -43.14 12.42
C VAL A 4 13.60 -43.22 13.51
N PRO A 5 14.71 -42.45 13.46
CA PRO A 5 15.72 -42.48 14.53
C PRO A 5 15.17 -42.09 15.91
N THR A 6 14.26 -41.12 15.97
CA THR A 6 13.64 -40.66 17.23
C THR A 6 12.75 -41.76 17.82
N MET A 7 12.04 -42.51 16.96
CA MET A 7 11.19 -43.62 17.40
C MET A 7 12.00 -44.79 17.92
N HIS A 8 13.13 -45.15 17.24
CA HIS A 8 14.08 -46.14 17.75
C HIS A 8 14.66 -45.74 19.10
N MET A 9 15.11 -44.46 19.22
CA MET A 9 15.65 -43.92 20.46
C MET A 9 14.66 -44.04 21.63
N ALA A 10 13.35 -43.84 21.37
CA ALA A 10 12.32 -43.98 22.41
C ALA A 10 12.29 -45.42 23.00
N PHE A 11 12.50 -46.46 22.19
CA PHE A 11 12.59 -47.85 22.67
C PHE A 11 13.91 -48.13 23.42
N GLU A 12 14.99 -47.52 23.01
CA GLU A 12 16.31 -47.72 23.61
C GLU A 12 16.43 -47.00 24.95
N LEU A 13 15.95 -45.77 25.05
CA LEU A 13 16.07 -44.91 26.25
C LEU A 13 14.95 -45.13 27.28
N ALA A 14 13.88 -45.86 26.93
CA ALA A 14 12.81 -46.14 27.86
C ALA A 14 13.35 -46.80 29.15
N ALA A 15 12.99 -46.28 30.31
CA ALA A 15 13.27 -46.91 31.58
C ALA A 15 12.39 -48.16 31.80
N ASN A 16 12.74 -49.02 32.78
CA ASN A 16 11.90 -50.11 33.18
C ASN A 16 10.52 -49.63 33.62
N LYS A 17 9.44 -50.26 33.13
CA LYS A 17 8.02 -49.89 33.40
C LYS A 17 7.64 -48.48 32.97
N ALA A 18 8.39 -47.85 32.10
CA ALA A 18 8.07 -46.55 31.56
C ALA A 18 6.81 -46.56 30.66
N HIS A 19 6.27 -45.37 30.38
CA HIS A 19 5.30 -45.17 29.30
C HIS A 19 5.99 -44.48 28.11
N VAL A 20 5.92 -45.11 26.96
CA VAL A 20 6.34 -44.52 25.68
C VAL A 20 5.08 -44.18 24.91
N CYS A 21 4.93 -42.91 24.55
CA CYS A 21 3.80 -42.44 23.77
C CYS A 21 4.25 -41.83 22.44
N PHE A 22 3.80 -42.40 21.35
CA PHE A 22 4.02 -41.84 20.03
C PHE A 22 2.93 -40.81 19.69
N ILE A 23 3.33 -39.57 19.47
CA ILE A 23 2.49 -38.45 19.10
C ILE A 23 2.71 -37.97 17.66
N GLY A 24 3.66 -38.54 16.96
CA GLY A 24 4.00 -38.22 15.57
C GLY A 24 3.85 -39.41 14.64
N THR A 25 3.41 -39.16 13.42
CA THR A 25 3.32 -40.19 12.36
C THR A 25 4.67 -40.34 11.69
N PRO A 26 5.17 -41.58 11.52
CA PRO A 26 6.39 -41.81 10.74
C PRO A 26 6.13 -41.50 9.26
N HIS A 27 7.11 -40.91 8.62
CA HIS A 27 7.07 -40.58 7.19
C HIS A 27 7.66 -41.67 6.30
N GLU A 28 8.28 -42.67 6.93
CA GLU A 28 8.94 -43.82 6.28
C GLU A 28 8.53 -45.11 7.03
N ASN A 29 8.85 -46.28 6.45
CA ASN A 29 8.62 -47.54 7.11
C ASN A 29 9.43 -47.63 8.39
N LEU A 30 8.72 -47.87 9.51
CA LEU A 30 9.35 -48.05 10.81
C LEU A 30 9.62 -49.53 11.03
N THR A 31 10.88 -49.90 11.04
CA THR A 31 11.34 -51.29 11.26
C THR A 31 12.18 -51.39 12.52
N PHE A 32 11.94 -52.38 13.34
CA PHE A 32 12.73 -52.67 14.54
C PHE A 32 13.52 -53.98 14.35
N THR A 33 14.75 -54.00 14.78
CA THR A 33 15.48 -55.26 14.94
C THR A 33 14.86 -56.08 16.08
N PRO A 34 15.04 -57.42 16.10
CA PRO A 34 14.58 -58.23 17.23
C PRO A 34 15.10 -57.72 18.58
N ALA A 35 16.36 -57.25 18.66
CA ALA A 35 16.94 -56.68 19.87
C ALA A 35 16.29 -55.40 20.32
N GLN A 36 15.96 -54.48 19.40
CA GLN A 36 15.24 -53.26 19.71
C GLN A 36 13.81 -53.56 20.19
N TRP A 37 13.09 -54.47 19.52
CA TRP A 37 11.74 -54.85 19.92
C TRP A 37 11.72 -55.55 21.27
N GLU A 38 12.71 -56.39 21.56
CA GLU A 38 12.84 -57.11 22.84
C GLU A 38 12.99 -56.17 24.03
N ASN A 39 13.45 -54.91 23.85
CA ASN A 39 13.50 -53.91 24.88
C ASN A 39 12.11 -53.66 25.51
N MET A 40 11.05 -53.72 24.73
CA MET A 40 9.68 -53.56 25.25
C MET A 40 9.37 -54.68 26.26
N ASN A 41 9.68 -55.93 25.94
CA ASN A 41 9.47 -57.06 26.81
C ASN A 41 10.36 -57.02 28.05
N ARG A 42 11.66 -56.79 27.85
CA ARG A 42 12.65 -56.77 28.96
C ARG A 42 12.47 -55.66 29.95
N LYS A 43 12.05 -54.49 29.45
CA LYS A 43 11.81 -53.29 30.28
C LYS A 43 10.36 -53.16 30.73
N GLU A 44 9.46 -54.03 30.26
CA GLU A 44 8.03 -54.03 30.56
C GLU A 44 7.42 -52.62 30.40
N PHE A 45 7.89 -51.80 29.44
CA PHE A 45 7.31 -50.50 29.23
C PHE A 45 5.98 -50.61 28.43
N LYS A 46 5.09 -49.64 28.66
CA LYS A 46 3.85 -49.56 27.90
C LYS A 46 4.02 -48.65 26.69
N LEU A 47 3.65 -49.17 25.51
CA LEU A 47 3.63 -48.38 24.29
C LEU A 47 2.20 -47.94 23.96
N THR A 48 2.00 -46.64 23.75
CA THR A 48 0.72 -46.05 23.39
C THR A 48 0.92 -45.04 22.26
N GLY A 49 -0.15 -44.85 21.48
CA GLY A 49 -0.25 -43.72 20.57
C GLY A 49 -1.21 -42.66 21.18
N SER A 50 -1.00 -41.43 20.84
CA SER A 50 -1.92 -40.36 21.18
C SER A 50 -2.24 -39.55 19.94
N TRP A 51 -3.53 -39.46 19.64
CA TRP A 51 -4.05 -38.64 18.57
C TRP A 51 -5.22 -37.80 19.10
N MET A 52 -5.06 -36.51 19.14
CA MET A 52 -5.98 -35.59 19.81
C MET A 52 -7.43 -35.66 19.28
N SER A 53 -7.60 -36.08 18.01
CA SER A 53 -8.90 -36.13 17.35
C SER A 53 -9.85 -37.23 17.89
N TYR A 54 -9.34 -38.20 18.65
CA TYR A 54 -10.15 -39.31 19.20
C TYR A 54 -10.41 -39.21 20.69
N SER A 55 -9.91 -38.15 21.34
CA SER A 55 -10.25 -37.88 22.74
C SER A 55 -11.68 -37.34 22.81
N ALA A 56 -12.61 -38.12 23.35
CA ALA A 56 -14.00 -37.68 23.58
C ALA A 56 -14.23 -37.47 25.08
N PRO A 57 -14.89 -36.39 25.51
CA PRO A 57 -15.35 -35.23 24.72
C PRO A 57 -14.21 -34.27 24.35
N TYR A 58 -14.37 -33.57 23.22
CA TYR A 58 -13.48 -32.47 22.86
C TYR A 58 -14.14 -31.12 23.28
N PRO A 59 -13.44 -30.18 23.92
CA PRO A 59 -12.05 -30.30 24.42
C PRO A 59 -11.97 -31.31 25.59
N GLY A 60 -10.89 -32.12 25.58
CA GLY A 60 -10.66 -33.12 26.60
C GLY A 60 -10.03 -32.54 27.88
N ARG A 61 -9.88 -33.42 28.90
CA ARG A 61 -9.29 -33.05 30.19
C ARG A 61 -7.89 -32.39 30.08
N GLU A 62 -7.16 -32.72 29.05
CA GLU A 62 -5.82 -32.15 28.77
C GLU A 62 -5.89 -30.63 28.59
N TRP A 63 -6.94 -30.09 28.02
CA TRP A 63 -7.14 -28.66 27.88
C TRP A 63 -7.35 -27.96 29.21
N ASP A 64 -8.23 -28.54 30.06
CA ASP A 64 -8.51 -28.00 31.39
C ASP A 64 -7.25 -28.05 32.27
N LEU A 65 -6.50 -29.15 32.22
CA LEU A 65 -5.24 -29.31 32.93
C LEU A 65 -4.18 -28.32 32.46
N THR A 66 -4.05 -28.14 31.17
CA THR A 66 -3.06 -27.17 30.58
C THR A 66 -3.42 -25.75 31.01
N ALA A 67 -4.69 -25.35 30.89
CA ALA A 67 -5.17 -24.06 31.33
C ALA A 67 -4.93 -23.84 32.83
N HIS A 68 -5.22 -24.86 33.65
CA HIS A 68 -5.00 -24.83 35.10
C HIS A 68 -3.50 -24.64 35.44
N TYR A 69 -2.60 -25.38 34.78
CA TYR A 69 -1.18 -25.28 35.05
C TYR A 69 -0.58 -23.94 34.61
N PHE A 70 -1.10 -23.35 33.53
CA PHE A 70 -0.72 -21.99 33.16
C PHE A 70 -1.25 -20.97 34.19
N ALA A 71 -2.51 -21.10 34.62
CA ALA A 71 -3.12 -20.21 35.60
C ALA A 71 -2.42 -20.25 36.97
N THR A 72 -1.94 -21.43 37.36
CA THR A 72 -1.20 -21.63 38.63
C THR A 72 0.29 -21.39 38.56
N GLY A 73 0.82 -21.06 37.35
CA GLY A 73 2.25 -20.82 37.12
C GLY A 73 3.13 -22.06 37.14
N GLN A 74 2.52 -23.26 37.23
CA GLN A 74 3.25 -24.54 37.17
C GLN A 74 3.77 -24.81 35.74
N LEU A 75 3.04 -24.37 34.72
CA LEU A 75 3.47 -24.34 33.33
C LEU A 75 3.76 -22.89 32.95
N LYS A 76 4.95 -22.65 32.40
CA LYS A 76 5.35 -21.30 31.92
C LYS A 76 5.52 -21.35 30.42
N PHE A 77 5.01 -20.33 29.76
CA PHE A 77 5.27 -20.10 28.33
C PHE A 77 6.58 -19.32 28.18
N ASP A 78 7.48 -19.85 27.35
CA ASP A 78 8.69 -19.12 26.98
C ASP A 78 8.42 -18.37 25.65
N PRO A 79 8.44 -17.03 25.67
CA PRO A 79 8.27 -16.23 24.44
C PRO A 79 9.27 -16.60 23.34
N GLY A 80 10.44 -17.15 23.66
CA GLY A 80 11.43 -17.62 22.70
C GLY A 80 10.96 -18.77 21.80
N PHE A 81 9.84 -19.41 22.12
CA PHE A 81 9.18 -20.34 21.22
C PHE A 81 8.43 -19.68 20.05
N ILE A 82 8.16 -18.38 20.13
CA ILE A 82 7.57 -17.63 19.04
C ILE A 82 8.71 -17.09 18.16
N TYR A 83 8.78 -17.60 16.93
CA TYR A 83 9.72 -17.09 15.94
C TYR A 83 9.27 -15.72 15.40
N LYS A 84 7.97 -15.61 15.05
CA LYS A 84 7.37 -14.38 14.55
C LYS A 84 5.87 -14.35 14.86
N LYS A 85 5.32 -13.17 15.12
CA LYS A 85 3.88 -12.90 15.15
C LYS A 85 3.56 -12.16 13.85
N ILE A 86 2.59 -12.66 13.09
CA ILE A 86 2.21 -12.15 11.77
C ILE A 86 0.70 -11.91 11.78
N PRO A 87 0.21 -10.74 11.31
CA PRO A 87 -1.21 -10.51 11.15
C PRO A 87 -1.85 -11.54 10.22
N MET A 88 -3.11 -11.89 10.44
CA MET A 88 -3.83 -12.86 9.60
C MET A 88 -3.88 -12.40 8.13
N SER A 89 -3.99 -11.11 7.87
CA SER A 89 -3.93 -10.50 6.53
C SER A 89 -2.61 -10.79 5.77
N GLN A 90 -1.54 -11.11 6.48
CA GLN A 90 -0.22 -11.45 5.94
C GLN A 90 0.11 -12.94 6.09
N ALA A 91 -0.87 -13.80 6.32
CA ALA A 91 -0.66 -15.25 6.55
C ALA A 91 0.18 -15.93 5.46
N GLN A 92 0.12 -15.42 4.22
CA GLN A 92 0.91 -15.94 3.12
C GLN A 92 2.42 -15.81 3.35
N GLU A 93 2.87 -14.76 4.05
CA GLU A 93 4.27 -14.59 4.47
C GLU A 93 4.71 -15.75 5.38
N ALA A 94 3.86 -16.13 6.35
CA ALA A 94 4.14 -17.25 7.23
C ALA A 94 4.42 -18.54 6.47
N PHE A 95 3.64 -18.83 5.43
CA PHE A 95 3.85 -20.00 4.58
C PHE A 95 5.14 -19.91 3.76
N GLN A 96 5.52 -18.71 3.31
CA GLN A 96 6.79 -18.54 2.59
C GLN A 96 8.01 -18.78 3.49
N LEU A 97 7.96 -18.31 4.74
CA LEU A 97 9.04 -18.54 5.72
C LEU A 97 9.29 -20.05 5.95
N PHE A 98 8.25 -20.88 5.92
CA PHE A 98 8.40 -22.35 6.07
C PHE A 98 9.00 -23.03 4.85
N LYS A 99 9.05 -22.40 3.66
CA LYS A 99 9.67 -22.97 2.47
C LYS A 99 11.19 -23.07 2.56
N THR A 100 11.81 -22.27 3.45
CA THR A 100 13.25 -22.34 3.68
C THR A 100 13.54 -23.27 4.87
N PRO A 101 14.07 -24.48 4.66
CA PRO A 101 14.33 -25.42 5.73
C PRO A 101 15.26 -24.82 6.79
N GLY A 102 14.89 -24.97 8.07
CA GLY A 102 15.70 -24.53 9.21
C GLY A 102 15.68 -23.03 9.49
N LEU A 103 14.97 -22.22 8.70
CA LEU A 103 14.80 -20.79 8.95
C LEU A 103 13.94 -20.54 10.19
N VAL A 104 12.78 -21.17 10.25
CA VAL A 104 11.83 -21.00 11.37
C VAL A 104 12.23 -21.95 12.52
N LYS A 105 12.79 -21.38 13.59
CA LYS A 105 13.20 -22.12 14.80
C LYS A 105 12.19 -22.05 15.93
N GLY A 106 10.93 -22.03 15.62
CA GLY A 106 9.85 -21.90 16.62
C GLY A 106 8.49 -21.97 15.97
N LYS A 107 7.53 -21.24 16.54
CA LYS A 107 6.17 -21.12 16.03
C LYS A 107 5.98 -19.75 15.42
N ILE A 108 5.26 -19.68 14.30
CA ILE A 108 4.70 -18.43 13.78
C ILE A 108 3.26 -18.36 14.30
N LEU A 109 2.94 -17.27 14.96
CA LEU A 109 1.58 -16.98 15.40
C LEU A 109 0.91 -16.09 14.35
N LEU A 110 -0.22 -16.55 13.83
CA LEU A 110 -1.14 -15.70 13.07
C LEU A 110 -2.06 -15.02 14.08
N SER A 111 -2.12 -13.71 14.04
CA SER A 111 -2.88 -12.89 14.98
C SER A 111 -4.01 -12.17 14.24
N ASN A 112 -5.20 -12.15 14.86
CA ASN A 112 -6.29 -11.28 14.40
C ASN A 112 -6.12 -9.82 14.85
N GLU A 113 -5.11 -9.52 15.67
CA GLU A 113 -4.76 -8.14 15.98
C GLU A 113 -4.17 -7.50 14.73
N GLU A 114 -4.79 -6.46 14.25
CA GLU A 114 -4.23 -5.62 13.19
C GLU A 114 -2.97 -4.94 13.72
N GLU A 115 -1.92 -4.95 12.91
CA GLU A 115 -0.72 -4.20 13.24
C GLU A 115 -1.04 -2.71 13.09
N VAL A 116 -0.88 -1.94 14.16
CA VAL A 116 -1.15 -0.50 14.18
C VAL A 116 0.17 0.25 14.19
N VAL A 117 0.32 1.17 13.26
CA VAL A 117 1.39 2.16 13.24
C VAL A 117 0.92 3.38 14.00
N ASP A 118 1.66 3.84 15.02
CA ASP A 118 1.33 5.12 15.67
C ASP A 118 1.43 6.26 14.63
N PRO A 119 0.34 6.99 14.34
CA PRO A 119 0.40 8.08 13.38
C PRO A 119 1.42 9.17 13.70
N LYS A 120 1.86 9.26 14.95
CA LYS A 120 2.85 10.25 15.40
C LYS A 120 4.26 9.93 14.96
N VAL A 121 4.58 8.65 14.71
CA VAL A 121 5.91 8.24 14.23
C VAL A 121 6.00 8.27 12.70
N VAL A 122 4.87 8.40 11.99
CA VAL A 122 4.87 8.54 10.53
C VAL A 122 5.56 9.86 10.17
N PRO A 123 6.62 9.82 9.33
CA PRO A 123 7.33 11.01 8.92
C PRO A 123 6.41 12.02 8.23
N LYS A 124 6.77 13.29 8.31
CA LYS A 124 5.96 14.38 7.77
C LYS A 124 6.76 15.23 6.80
N VAL A 125 6.08 15.73 5.78
CA VAL A 125 6.58 16.79 4.90
C VAL A 125 5.93 18.12 5.29
N THR A 126 6.57 19.23 4.96
CA THR A 126 6.06 20.57 5.27
C THR A 126 5.54 21.19 3.99
N LEU A 127 4.24 21.46 3.94
CA LEU A 127 3.62 22.18 2.83
C LEU A 127 4.06 23.65 2.78
N PRO A 128 3.85 24.37 1.65
CA PRO A 128 4.17 25.78 1.52
C PRO A 128 3.57 26.68 2.60
N SER A 129 2.44 26.27 3.15
CA SER A 129 1.77 26.96 4.28
C SER A 129 2.50 26.85 5.61
N GLY A 130 3.50 25.97 5.72
CA GLY A 130 4.16 25.59 6.97
C GLY A 130 3.47 24.43 7.70
N GLU A 131 2.33 23.94 7.23
CA GLU A 131 1.66 22.79 7.82
C GLU A 131 2.45 21.49 7.55
N LYS A 132 2.53 20.66 8.57
CA LYS A 132 3.17 19.33 8.49
C LYS A 132 2.13 18.25 8.24
N VAL A 133 2.22 17.59 7.10
CA VAL A 133 1.33 16.51 6.67
C VAL A 133 2.07 15.19 6.57
N PRO A 134 1.40 14.02 6.66
CA PRO A 134 2.07 12.73 6.48
C PRO A 134 2.83 12.63 5.15
N CYS A 135 3.98 11.96 5.16
CA CYS A 135 4.75 11.69 3.93
C CYS A 135 4.11 10.64 3.02
N MET A 136 3.08 9.96 3.52
CA MET A 136 2.39 8.90 2.79
C MET A 136 0.89 8.99 3.00
N GLY A 137 0.15 8.94 1.90
CA GLY A 137 -1.29 8.77 1.87
C GLY A 137 -1.68 7.42 1.29
N MET A 138 -2.93 7.02 1.46
CA MET A 138 -3.50 5.88 0.76
C MET A 138 -4.23 6.38 -0.50
N GLY A 139 -3.77 5.91 -1.68
CA GLY A 139 -4.52 6.06 -2.93
C GLY A 139 -5.78 5.21 -2.93
N THR A 140 -6.82 5.64 -3.63
CA THR A 140 -8.13 4.96 -3.65
C THR A 140 -8.59 4.54 -5.05
N PHE A 141 -7.74 4.66 -6.07
CA PHE A 141 -8.07 4.21 -7.42
C PHE A 141 -7.95 2.69 -7.56
N GLY A 142 -9.09 2.00 -7.69
CA GLY A 142 -9.16 0.53 -7.81
C GLY A 142 -8.76 -0.02 -9.19
N SER A 143 -8.33 0.81 -10.13
CA SER A 143 -7.90 0.42 -11.50
C SER A 143 -8.93 -0.45 -12.24
N ASP A 144 -10.22 -0.18 -12.06
CA ASP A 144 -11.34 -0.95 -12.63
C ASP A 144 -11.36 -2.45 -12.23
N ARG A 145 -10.53 -2.86 -11.26
CA ARG A 145 -10.36 -4.26 -10.84
C ARG A 145 -10.80 -4.53 -9.41
N VAL A 146 -10.97 -3.47 -8.62
CA VAL A 146 -11.37 -3.53 -7.21
C VAL A 146 -12.65 -2.73 -7.05
N SER A 147 -13.65 -3.33 -6.41
CA SER A 147 -14.95 -2.66 -6.20
C SER A 147 -14.84 -1.48 -5.23
N ALA A 148 -15.80 -0.57 -5.29
CA ALA A 148 -15.87 0.57 -4.36
C ALA A 148 -15.99 0.09 -2.90
N GLU A 149 -16.67 -1.01 -2.66
CA GLU A 149 -16.83 -1.64 -1.35
C GLU A 149 -15.50 -2.16 -0.83
N GLU A 150 -14.74 -2.91 -1.64
CA GLU A 150 -13.41 -3.43 -1.24
C GLU A 150 -12.42 -2.28 -0.97
N VAL A 151 -12.47 -1.20 -1.76
CA VAL A 151 -11.65 0.00 -1.51
C VAL A 151 -12.04 0.64 -0.19
N SER A 152 -13.34 0.81 0.08
CA SER A 152 -13.81 1.43 1.33
C SER A 152 -13.48 0.59 2.57
N GLU A 153 -13.58 -0.74 2.49
CA GLU A 153 -13.13 -1.65 3.54
C GLU A 153 -11.63 -1.49 3.83
N ALA A 154 -10.82 -1.37 2.78
CA ALA A 154 -9.38 -1.12 2.93
C ALA A 154 -9.09 0.25 3.55
N VAL A 155 -9.86 1.30 3.22
CA VAL A 155 -9.77 2.62 3.85
C VAL A 155 -10.11 2.52 5.34
N ALA A 156 -11.14 1.76 5.72
CA ALA A 156 -11.48 1.52 7.13
C ALA A 156 -10.34 0.85 7.89
N GLY A 157 -9.72 -0.19 7.31
CA GLY A 157 -8.55 -0.85 7.86
C GLY A 157 -7.34 0.10 7.96
N ALA A 158 -7.10 0.91 6.93
CA ALA A 158 -6.01 1.88 6.92
C ALA A 158 -6.14 2.95 8.02
N ILE A 159 -7.34 3.49 8.26
CA ILE A 159 -7.58 4.43 9.37
C ILE A 159 -7.20 3.80 10.70
N ARG A 160 -7.66 2.55 10.95
CA ARG A 160 -7.36 1.81 12.19
C ARG A 160 -5.88 1.49 12.31
N SER A 161 -5.21 1.23 11.20
CA SER A 161 -3.77 0.92 11.15
C SER A 161 -2.86 2.15 11.23
N GLY A 162 -3.41 3.38 11.24
CA GLY A 162 -2.63 4.59 11.48
C GLY A 162 -2.52 5.56 10.30
N TYR A 163 -3.11 5.28 9.14
CA TYR A 163 -3.17 6.26 8.05
C TYR A 163 -3.96 7.50 8.47
N ARG A 164 -3.46 8.67 8.04
CA ARG A 164 -4.09 9.97 8.28
C ARG A 164 -4.15 10.83 7.02
N MET A 165 -3.84 10.25 5.85
CA MET A 165 -3.95 10.92 4.55
C MET A 165 -4.57 9.96 3.54
N PHE A 166 -5.55 10.46 2.75
CA PHE A 166 -6.27 9.69 1.74
C PHE A 166 -6.39 10.50 0.46
N ASP A 167 -6.08 9.85 -0.67
CA ASP A 167 -6.18 10.44 -1.99
C ASP A 167 -7.37 9.85 -2.74
N CYS A 168 -8.42 10.66 -2.92
CA CYS A 168 -9.66 10.35 -3.59
C CYS A 168 -9.75 11.09 -4.94
N ALA A 169 -10.75 10.79 -5.73
CA ALA A 169 -11.15 11.57 -6.89
C ALA A 169 -12.61 11.27 -7.30
N ALA A 170 -13.30 12.28 -7.79
CA ALA A 170 -14.68 12.13 -8.26
C ALA A 170 -14.84 11.05 -9.34
N CYS A 171 -13.85 10.91 -10.25
CA CYS A 171 -13.90 9.93 -11.32
C CYS A 171 -13.62 8.49 -10.89
N TYR A 172 -13.18 8.24 -9.64
CA TYR A 172 -12.96 6.87 -9.13
C TYR A 172 -14.26 6.14 -8.78
N GLY A 173 -15.37 6.89 -8.65
CA GLY A 173 -16.70 6.33 -8.42
C GLY A 173 -16.90 5.68 -7.06
N ASN A 174 -16.07 6.00 -6.09
CA ASN A 174 -16.08 5.38 -4.75
C ASN A 174 -16.09 6.37 -3.58
N GLU A 175 -16.18 7.68 -3.87
CA GLU A 175 -16.18 8.71 -2.80
C GLU A 175 -17.31 8.51 -1.80
N HIS A 176 -18.48 8.04 -2.24
CA HIS A 176 -19.63 7.82 -1.37
C HIS A 176 -19.35 6.71 -0.33
N GLN A 177 -18.85 5.55 -0.76
CA GLN A 177 -18.51 4.44 0.13
C GLN A 177 -17.37 4.80 1.09
N ILE A 178 -16.38 5.56 0.60
CA ILE A 178 -15.29 6.08 1.44
C ILE A 178 -15.83 7.07 2.47
N GLY A 179 -16.79 7.92 2.08
CA GLY A 179 -17.45 8.87 2.98
C GLY A 179 -18.21 8.19 4.11
N GLU A 180 -18.88 7.07 3.83
CA GLU A 180 -19.53 6.26 4.87
C GLU A 180 -18.51 5.76 5.90
N VAL A 181 -17.32 5.33 5.43
CA VAL A 181 -16.23 4.90 6.31
C VAL A 181 -15.68 6.06 7.15
N PHE A 182 -15.46 7.23 6.54
CA PHE A 182 -15.00 8.42 7.28
C PHE A 182 -16.00 8.81 8.36
N LYS A 183 -17.28 8.87 8.01
CA LYS A 183 -18.32 9.18 8.97
C LYS A 183 -18.37 8.17 10.11
N ALA A 184 -18.34 6.88 9.81
CA ALA A 184 -18.32 5.83 10.84
C ALA A 184 -17.12 5.99 11.77
N ALA A 185 -15.91 6.26 11.22
CA ALA A 185 -14.70 6.47 12.01
C ALA A 185 -14.78 7.70 12.92
N PHE A 186 -15.46 8.77 12.47
CA PHE A 186 -15.71 9.97 13.28
C PHE A 186 -16.76 9.69 14.38
N ASP A 187 -17.87 9.04 14.04
CA ASP A 187 -18.95 8.71 14.97
C ASP A 187 -18.49 7.72 16.07
N GLU A 188 -17.62 6.77 15.72
CA GLU A 188 -17.01 5.82 16.64
C GLU A 188 -15.87 6.43 17.49
N GLY A 189 -15.42 7.63 17.17
CA GLY A 189 -14.31 8.31 17.85
C GLY A 189 -12.94 7.67 17.58
N VAL A 190 -12.79 6.94 16.47
CA VAL A 190 -11.50 6.36 16.05
C VAL A 190 -10.53 7.47 15.64
N VAL A 191 -11.04 8.49 14.94
CA VAL A 191 -10.33 9.72 14.54
C VAL A 191 -11.30 10.89 14.54
N GLU A 192 -10.79 12.12 14.62
CA GLU A 192 -11.57 13.33 14.34
C GLU A 192 -11.34 13.77 12.88
N ARG A 193 -12.27 14.52 12.28
CA ARG A 193 -12.11 15.06 10.91
C ARG A 193 -10.77 15.82 10.74
N LYS A 194 -10.37 16.59 11.74
CA LYS A 194 -9.11 17.36 11.72
C LYS A 194 -7.84 16.50 11.70
N ASP A 195 -7.94 15.23 12.10
CA ASP A 195 -6.81 14.30 12.12
C ASP A 195 -6.55 13.69 10.73
N LEU A 196 -7.52 13.78 9.83
CA LEU A 196 -7.41 13.31 8.46
C LEU A 196 -7.08 14.44 7.50
N PHE A 197 -6.11 14.20 6.63
CA PHE A 197 -5.79 15.02 5.47
C PHE A 197 -6.44 14.37 4.24
N ILE A 198 -7.58 14.89 3.81
CA ILE A 198 -8.39 14.35 2.71
C ILE A 198 -8.10 15.14 1.45
N MET A 199 -7.64 14.42 0.42
CA MET A 199 -7.41 14.93 -0.93
C MET A 199 -8.48 14.40 -1.85
N THR A 200 -8.96 15.23 -2.78
CA THR A 200 -9.79 14.78 -3.91
C THR A 200 -9.59 15.70 -5.10
N LYS A 201 -10.26 15.41 -6.23
CA LYS A 201 -9.92 16.01 -7.51
C LYS A 201 -11.18 16.33 -8.32
N VAL A 202 -11.22 17.52 -8.96
CA VAL A 202 -12.21 17.80 -10.00
C VAL A 202 -11.87 17.00 -11.26
N TRP A 203 -12.84 16.28 -11.78
CA TRP A 203 -12.67 15.58 -13.04
C TRP A 203 -12.81 16.52 -14.24
N ASN A 204 -12.26 16.12 -15.36
CA ASN A 204 -12.06 16.95 -16.55
C ASN A 204 -13.36 17.50 -17.16
N ASP A 205 -14.44 16.74 -17.13
CA ASP A 205 -15.77 17.16 -17.63
C ASP A 205 -16.42 18.27 -16.78
N MET A 206 -15.90 18.49 -15.56
CA MET A 206 -16.43 19.46 -14.60
C MET A 206 -15.57 20.74 -14.48
N HIS A 207 -14.58 20.96 -15.33
CA HIS A 207 -13.70 22.13 -15.29
C HIS A 207 -14.45 23.47 -15.33
N ARG A 208 -15.63 23.53 -15.95
CA ARG A 208 -16.49 24.72 -15.99
C ARG A 208 -17.45 24.85 -14.79
N LYS A 209 -17.50 23.81 -13.93
CA LYS A 209 -18.43 23.68 -12.80
C LYS A 209 -17.74 23.18 -11.53
N VAL A 210 -16.58 23.73 -11.23
CA VAL A 210 -15.70 23.26 -10.15
C VAL A 210 -16.40 23.33 -8.78
N GLU A 211 -17.21 24.36 -8.52
CA GLU A 211 -17.94 24.48 -7.26
C GLU A 211 -19.01 23.39 -7.10
N GLU A 212 -19.71 23.05 -8.19
CA GLU A 212 -20.69 21.95 -8.20
C GLU A 212 -19.98 20.61 -7.92
N ALA A 213 -18.87 20.34 -8.62
CA ALA A 213 -18.07 19.15 -8.43
C ALA A 213 -17.51 19.01 -7.02
N CYS A 214 -16.91 20.07 -6.49
CA CYS A 214 -16.37 20.08 -5.12
C CYS A 214 -17.47 19.87 -4.07
N THR A 215 -18.65 20.49 -4.26
CA THR A 215 -19.77 20.31 -3.35
C THR A 215 -20.26 18.87 -3.34
N ARG A 216 -20.30 18.20 -4.51
CA ARG A 216 -20.64 16.79 -4.61
C ARG A 216 -19.60 15.92 -3.88
N SER A 217 -18.31 16.10 -4.15
CA SER A 217 -17.26 15.35 -3.46
C SER A 217 -17.31 15.53 -1.94
N ILE A 218 -17.55 16.75 -1.43
CA ILE A 218 -17.73 17.03 0.01
C ILE A 218 -18.92 16.23 0.56
N GLN A 219 -20.04 16.20 -0.16
CA GLN A 219 -21.23 15.45 0.24
C GLN A 219 -20.98 13.93 0.22
N ASP A 220 -20.38 13.43 -0.85
CA ASP A 220 -20.09 11.99 -1.00
C ASP A 220 -19.07 11.52 0.05
N LEU A 221 -18.02 12.30 0.31
CA LEU A 221 -17.02 12.03 1.34
C LEU A 221 -17.51 12.30 2.77
N GLN A 222 -18.74 12.80 2.94
CA GLN A 222 -19.38 13.12 4.23
C GLN A 222 -18.48 13.96 5.15
N CYS A 223 -17.87 15.00 4.60
CA CYS A 223 -17.00 15.93 5.31
C CYS A 223 -17.46 17.38 5.09
N ASP A 224 -17.00 18.29 5.94
CA ASP A 224 -17.38 19.70 5.84
C ASP A 224 -16.51 20.49 4.86
N TYR A 225 -15.28 20.01 4.64
CA TYR A 225 -14.28 20.61 3.76
C TYR A 225 -13.30 19.55 3.26
N VAL A 226 -12.56 19.88 2.21
CA VAL A 226 -11.44 19.06 1.68
C VAL A 226 -10.13 19.77 2.02
N ASP A 227 -9.09 19.01 2.41
CA ASP A 227 -7.80 19.61 2.74
C ASP A 227 -7.06 20.05 1.48
N LEU A 228 -6.98 19.21 0.47
CA LEU A 228 -6.30 19.53 -0.79
C LEU A 228 -7.16 19.09 -1.98
N TYR A 229 -7.52 20.05 -2.82
CA TYR A 229 -8.39 19.84 -3.97
C TYR A 229 -7.61 20.03 -5.26
N PHE A 230 -7.44 18.96 -6.02
CA PHE A 230 -6.68 18.95 -7.26
C PHE A 230 -7.52 19.25 -8.50
N ILE A 231 -6.94 19.91 -9.48
CA ILE A 231 -7.36 19.81 -10.88
C ILE A 231 -6.69 18.56 -11.43
N HIS A 232 -7.49 17.52 -11.77
CA HIS A 232 -6.98 16.16 -12.04
C HIS A 232 -6.08 16.10 -13.28
N TRP A 233 -6.49 16.75 -14.36
CA TRP A 233 -5.69 16.96 -15.57
C TRP A 233 -5.73 18.44 -15.97
N PRO A 234 -4.72 18.96 -16.68
CA PRO A 234 -4.66 20.39 -16.99
C PRO A 234 -5.64 20.84 -18.09
N PHE A 235 -6.44 19.95 -18.64
CA PHE A 235 -7.35 20.19 -19.74
C PHE A 235 -8.69 19.49 -19.48
N PRO A 236 -9.79 19.94 -20.14
CA PRO A 236 -11.12 19.38 -19.91
C PRO A 236 -11.40 18.10 -20.72
N ASN A 237 -10.36 17.48 -21.29
CA ASN A 237 -10.50 16.27 -22.08
C ASN A 237 -10.86 15.09 -21.16
N TYR A 238 -11.91 14.37 -21.49
CA TYR A 238 -12.37 13.21 -20.72
C TYR A 238 -12.67 12.03 -21.63
N HIS A 239 -12.78 10.86 -21.08
CA HIS A 239 -13.11 9.63 -21.77
C HIS A 239 -14.25 8.90 -21.06
N ALA A 240 -14.99 8.07 -21.82
CA ALA A 240 -15.99 7.20 -21.22
C ALA A 240 -15.31 6.11 -20.35
N PRO A 241 -15.97 5.65 -19.28
CA PRO A 241 -15.49 4.48 -18.54
C PRO A 241 -15.27 3.29 -19.48
N PHE A 242 -14.21 2.51 -19.23
CA PHE A 242 -13.86 1.29 -19.99
C PHE A 242 -13.67 1.49 -21.50
N CYS A 243 -13.40 2.71 -21.96
CA CYS A 243 -13.10 2.96 -23.36
C CYS A 243 -11.76 2.35 -23.78
N ASP A 244 -11.63 2.01 -25.07
CA ASP A 244 -10.35 1.57 -25.64
C ASP A 244 -9.33 2.72 -25.69
N VAL A 245 -8.05 2.38 -25.77
CA VAL A 245 -6.94 3.33 -25.86
C VAL A 245 -7.06 4.30 -27.04
N ASP A 246 -7.62 3.85 -28.14
CA ASP A 246 -7.83 4.67 -29.34
C ASP A 246 -9.16 5.44 -29.36
N SER A 247 -9.96 5.30 -28.30
CA SER A 247 -11.16 6.12 -28.16
C SER A 247 -10.78 7.57 -27.99
N ARG A 248 -11.46 8.45 -28.73
CA ARG A 248 -11.24 9.90 -28.68
C ARG A 248 -12.57 10.59 -28.42
N ASN A 249 -12.55 11.55 -27.50
CA ASN A 249 -13.67 12.48 -27.38
C ASN A 249 -13.52 13.55 -28.45
N PRO A 250 -14.51 13.77 -29.34
CA PRO A 250 -14.44 14.82 -30.36
C PRO A 250 -14.28 16.24 -29.81
N GLU A 251 -14.62 16.45 -28.53
CA GLU A 251 -14.46 17.74 -27.86
C GLU A 251 -13.09 17.91 -27.23
N SER A 252 -12.24 16.88 -27.27
CA SER A 252 -10.87 16.97 -26.74
C SER A 252 -10.06 17.99 -27.53
N ARG A 253 -9.27 18.77 -26.81
CA ARG A 253 -8.47 19.86 -27.37
C ARG A 253 -7.14 20.02 -26.64
N PRO A 254 -6.16 20.71 -27.24
CA PRO A 254 -4.89 21.03 -26.60
C PRO A 254 -5.09 21.81 -25.30
N PHE A 255 -4.05 21.81 -24.47
CA PHE A 255 -4.00 22.67 -23.28
C PHE A 255 -4.17 24.14 -23.66
N SER A 256 -5.01 24.85 -22.91
CA SER A 256 -5.22 26.29 -23.03
C SER A 256 -4.99 26.95 -21.68
N VAL A 257 -4.10 27.95 -21.66
CA VAL A 257 -3.81 28.76 -20.46
C VAL A 257 -5.08 29.43 -19.96
N GLU A 258 -5.90 29.98 -20.84
CA GLU A 258 -7.14 30.67 -20.49
C GLU A 258 -8.14 29.74 -19.81
N GLU A 259 -8.43 28.58 -20.43
CA GLU A 259 -9.37 27.59 -19.89
C GLU A 259 -8.89 27.01 -18.56
N PHE A 260 -7.60 26.70 -18.46
CA PHE A 260 -7.02 26.22 -17.22
C PHE A 260 -7.14 27.26 -16.10
N MET A 261 -6.85 28.52 -16.38
CA MET A 261 -6.96 29.58 -15.41
C MET A 261 -8.41 29.88 -15.01
N ASP A 262 -9.38 29.68 -15.91
CA ASP A 262 -10.80 29.80 -15.54
C ASP A 262 -11.21 28.70 -14.55
N THR A 263 -10.72 27.47 -14.74
CA THR A 263 -10.86 26.36 -13.79
C THR A 263 -10.16 26.69 -12.46
N TYR A 264 -8.91 27.16 -12.52
CA TYR A 264 -8.11 27.47 -11.35
C TYR A 264 -8.72 28.60 -10.49
N ARG A 265 -9.22 29.66 -11.11
CA ARG A 265 -9.91 30.76 -10.41
C ARG A 265 -11.17 30.33 -9.67
N GLN A 266 -11.85 29.28 -10.15
CA GLN A 266 -12.96 28.68 -9.40
C GLN A 266 -12.43 27.97 -8.13
N CYS A 267 -11.27 27.28 -8.21
CA CYS A 267 -10.63 26.71 -7.01
C CYS A 267 -10.21 27.79 -6.01
N GLU A 268 -9.68 28.94 -6.47
CA GLU A 268 -9.35 30.07 -5.59
C GLU A 268 -10.58 30.58 -4.82
N LYS A 269 -11.75 30.66 -5.47
CA LYS A 269 -13.00 31.00 -4.80
C LYS A 269 -13.44 29.95 -3.77
N LEU A 270 -13.13 28.67 -3.97
CA LEU A 270 -13.44 27.62 -3.00
C LEU A 270 -12.58 27.76 -1.73
N VAL A 271 -11.33 28.20 -1.86
CA VAL A 271 -10.49 28.55 -0.70
C VAL A 271 -11.11 29.73 0.07
N GLU A 272 -11.52 30.79 -0.64
CA GLU A 272 -12.17 31.97 -0.04
C GLU A 272 -13.48 31.61 0.69
N LYS A 273 -14.21 30.61 0.19
CA LYS A 273 -15.43 30.05 0.80
C LYS A 273 -15.18 29.04 1.93
N GLY A 274 -13.93 28.67 2.18
CA GLY A 274 -13.57 27.65 3.18
C GLY A 274 -14.00 26.22 2.82
N LYS A 275 -14.34 25.94 1.57
CA LYS A 275 -14.70 24.58 1.12
C LYS A 275 -13.48 23.69 0.92
N ILE A 276 -12.35 24.29 0.55
CA ILE A 276 -11.06 23.63 0.44
C ILE A 276 -10.01 24.45 1.20
N ARG A 277 -9.00 23.77 1.74
CA ARG A 277 -7.90 24.46 2.44
C ARG A 277 -6.78 24.84 1.47
N TYR A 278 -6.44 23.93 0.58
CA TYR A 278 -5.34 24.07 -0.38
C TYR A 278 -5.79 23.70 -1.79
N ILE A 279 -5.18 24.35 -2.78
CA ILE A 279 -5.33 24.01 -4.19
C ILE A 279 -4.16 23.13 -4.59
N GLY A 280 -4.44 22.02 -5.27
CA GLY A 280 -3.48 21.17 -5.95
C GLY A 280 -3.65 21.21 -7.47
N ILE A 281 -2.61 20.86 -8.16
CA ILE A 281 -2.59 20.67 -9.61
C ILE A 281 -2.03 19.30 -9.90
N SER A 282 -2.39 18.69 -11.03
CA SER A 282 -1.93 17.36 -11.37
C SER A 282 -1.59 17.26 -12.86
N ASN A 283 -0.62 16.39 -13.19
CA ASN A 283 -0.23 16.12 -14.57
C ASN A 283 0.23 17.37 -15.35
N MET A 284 0.85 18.32 -14.64
CA MET A 284 1.42 19.53 -15.21
C MET A 284 2.85 19.30 -15.65
N THR A 285 3.24 19.90 -16.76
CA THR A 285 4.62 19.95 -17.24
C THR A 285 5.27 21.29 -16.88
N ILE A 286 6.59 21.39 -16.92
CA ILE A 286 7.30 22.66 -16.68
C ILE A 286 6.78 23.77 -17.59
N PRO A 287 6.67 23.58 -18.92
CA PRO A 287 6.14 24.62 -19.80
C PRO A 287 4.72 25.10 -19.41
N LYS A 288 3.83 24.17 -19.02
CA LYS A 288 2.50 24.55 -18.55
C LYS A 288 2.55 25.34 -17.25
N LEU A 289 3.42 24.92 -16.31
CA LEU A 289 3.62 25.64 -15.04
C LEU A 289 4.16 27.05 -15.26
N GLU A 290 5.16 27.21 -16.12
CA GLU A 290 5.71 28.53 -16.46
C GLU A 290 4.66 29.48 -17.03
N ALA A 291 3.74 28.95 -17.84
CA ALA A 291 2.68 29.74 -18.44
C ALA A 291 1.60 30.19 -17.41
N VAL A 292 1.29 29.36 -16.41
CA VAL A 292 0.13 29.63 -15.53
C VAL A 292 0.52 30.13 -14.13
N LEU A 293 1.66 29.74 -13.57
CA LEU A 293 2.07 30.17 -12.22
C LEU A 293 2.08 31.70 -12.04
N PRO A 294 2.55 32.52 -13.00
CA PRO A 294 2.51 33.97 -12.86
C PRO A 294 1.10 34.55 -12.74
N LEU A 295 0.08 33.83 -13.27
CA LEU A 295 -1.32 34.29 -13.33
C LEU A 295 -2.14 33.90 -12.09
N MET A 296 -1.62 33.03 -11.24
CA MET A 296 -2.29 32.52 -10.05
C MET A 296 -2.19 33.50 -8.88
N LYS A 297 -3.33 33.82 -8.25
CA LYS A 297 -3.41 34.63 -7.03
C LYS A 297 -3.00 33.80 -5.79
N ILE A 298 -3.55 32.60 -5.67
CA ILE A 298 -3.18 31.61 -4.65
C ILE A 298 -2.30 30.58 -5.35
N LYS A 299 -1.08 30.35 -4.86
CA LYS A 299 -0.20 29.34 -5.45
C LYS A 299 -0.65 27.94 -5.08
N PRO A 300 -0.44 26.92 -5.95
CA PRO A 300 -0.76 25.55 -5.60
C PRO A 300 0.14 25.06 -4.46
N ALA A 301 -0.44 24.34 -3.52
CA ALA A 301 0.31 23.75 -2.42
C ALA A 301 1.06 22.49 -2.84
N ALA A 302 0.53 21.76 -3.83
CA ALA A 302 1.10 20.50 -4.31
C ALA A 302 0.84 20.29 -5.80
N CYS A 303 1.71 19.49 -6.41
CA CYS A 303 1.54 18.94 -7.76
C CYS A 303 1.59 17.42 -7.71
N GLU A 304 0.50 16.78 -8.13
CA GLU A 304 0.41 15.33 -8.21
C GLU A 304 0.86 14.84 -9.59
N LEU A 305 1.81 13.93 -9.63
CA LEU A 305 2.40 13.42 -10.87
C LEU A 305 2.88 11.98 -10.70
N GLU A 306 3.12 11.30 -11.83
CA GLU A 306 3.72 9.97 -11.82
C GLU A 306 5.17 10.02 -11.35
N LEU A 307 5.49 9.37 -10.23
CA LEU A 307 6.85 9.32 -9.68
C LEU A 307 7.14 7.91 -9.15
N HIS A 308 8.18 7.29 -9.70
CA HIS A 308 8.67 5.99 -9.24
C HIS A 308 10.13 5.76 -9.68
N PRO A 309 10.85 4.76 -9.19
CA PRO A 309 12.27 4.56 -9.46
C PRO A 309 12.70 4.58 -10.94
N CYS A 310 11.89 4.03 -11.86
CA CYS A 310 12.18 4.04 -13.29
C CYS A 310 11.61 5.27 -14.04
N PHE A 311 10.92 6.17 -13.33
CA PHE A 311 10.40 7.43 -13.84
C PHE A 311 10.43 8.50 -12.76
N GLN A 312 11.63 9.04 -12.52
CA GLN A 312 11.92 9.92 -11.39
C GLN A 312 11.56 11.38 -11.65
N GLN A 313 11.45 11.76 -12.92
CA GLN A 313 11.15 13.12 -13.37
C GLN A 313 11.96 14.19 -12.61
N GLN A 314 13.30 13.99 -12.51
CA GLN A 314 14.14 14.79 -11.61
C GLN A 314 14.06 16.30 -11.91
N GLU A 315 14.07 16.70 -13.20
CA GLU A 315 13.94 18.10 -13.59
C GLU A 315 12.60 18.70 -13.14
N GLN A 316 11.51 17.98 -13.37
CA GLN A 316 10.16 18.39 -12.94
C GLN A 316 10.06 18.47 -11.41
N TYR A 317 10.64 17.48 -10.71
CA TYR A 317 10.69 17.44 -9.25
C TYR A 317 11.45 18.67 -8.70
N ASP A 318 12.66 18.94 -9.21
CA ASP A 318 13.48 20.07 -8.77
C ASP A 318 12.81 21.42 -9.07
N TYR A 319 12.13 21.53 -10.22
CA TYR A 319 11.34 22.70 -10.56
C TYR A 319 10.21 22.95 -9.54
N LEU A 320 9.46 21.92 -9.16
CA LEU A 320 8.40 22.05 -8.16
C LEU A 320 8.94 22.50 -6.79
N ILE A 321 10.01 21.88 -6.33
CA ILE A 321 10.67 22.23 -5.07
C ILE A 321 11.15 23.70 -5.10
N ALA A 322 11.81 24.12 -6.20
CA ALA A 322 12.28 25.50 -6.36
C ALA A 322 11.14 26.54 -6.34
N HIS A 323 9.94 26.15 -6.76
CA HIS A 323 8.74 27.00 -6.73
C HIS A 323 7.89 26.81 -5.48
N ASN A 324 8.40 26.08 -4.47
CA ASN A 324 7.71 25.80 -3.22
C ASN A 324 6.35 25.10 -3.44
N ILE A 325 6.33 24.09 -4.33
CA ILE A 325 5.18 23.23 -4.63
C ILE A 325 5.55 21.81 -4.23
N GLN A 326 4.76 21.19 -3.33
CA GLN A 326 5.04 19.84 -2.84
C GLN A 326 4.75 18.78 -3.93
N PRO A 327 5.72 17.96 -4.34
CA PRO A 327 5.47 16.81 -5.21
C PRO A 327 4.67 15.72 -4.48
N VAL A 328 3.61 15.22 -5.13
CA VAL A 328 2.81 14.07 -4.70
C VAL A 328 2.91 12.99 -5.76
N GLY A 329 3.48 11.83 -5.42
CA GLY A 329 3.75 10.76 -6.37
C GLY A 329 2.62 9.73 -6.42
N TYR A 330 1.90 9.66 -7.55
CA TYR A 330 1.06 8.52 -7.85
C TYR A 330 1.87 7.42 -8.58
N MET A 331 1.35 6.19 -8.63
CA MET A 331 2.07 5.01 -9.14
C MET A 331 3.45 4.77 -8.49
N PRO A 332 3.66 5.03 -7.18
CA PRO A 332 4.99 5.06 -6.56
C PRO A 332 5.73 3.72 -6.60
N LEU A 333 5.06 2.64 -6.99
CA LEU A 333 5.62 1.29 -7.10
C LEU A 333 6.13 0.97 -8.51
N GLY A 334 5.93 1.84 -9.50
CA GLY A 334 6.24 1.54 -10.90
C GLY A 334 5.61 0.21 -11.35
N SER A 335 4.38 -0.05 -10.94
CA SER A 335 3.72 -1.33 -11.18
C SER A 335 3.00 -1.34 -12.53
N PRO A 336 3.14 -2.41 -13.33
CA PRO A 336 2.38 -2.58 -14.56
C PRO A 336 0.88 -2.85 -14.33
N ARG A 337 0.45 -3.05 -13.07
CA ARG A 337 -0.97 -3.28 -12.73
C ARG A 337 -1.76 -1.98 -12.79
N ARG A 338 -2.26 -1.66 -13.97
CA ARG A 338 -3.14 -0.54 -14.29
C ARG A 338 -4.21 -1.00 -15.30
N PRO A 339 -5.15 -0.16 -15.77
CA PRO A 339 -6.10 -0.55 -16.81
C PRO A 339 -5.39 -1.17 -18.02
N GLU A 340 -5.92 -2.27 -18.54
CA GLU A 340 -5.25 -3.04 -19.62
C GLU A 340 -4.95 -2.20 -20.86
N ARG A 341 -5.82 -1.24 -21.16
CA ARG A 341 -5.65 -0.30 -22.29
C ARG A 341 -4.37 0.55 -22.19
N ASP A 342 -3.83 0.73 -20.99
CA ASP A 342 -2.65 1.57 -20.73
C ASP A 342 -1.34 0.75 -20.65
N ILE A 343 -1.43 -0.58 -20.76
CA ILE A 343 -0.26 -1.48 -20.67
C ILE A 343 0.41 -1.58 -22.05
N CYS A 344 1.72 -1.35 -22.08
CA CYS A 344 2.54 -1.47 -23.27
C CYS A 344 3.60 -2.57 -23.10
N PRO A 345 4.00 -3.25 -24.19
CA PRO A 345 5.02 -4.31 -24.13
C PRO A 345 6.40 -3.83 -23.61
N GLU A 346 6.72 -2.57 -23.83
CA GLU A 346 7.97 -1.92 -23.40
C GLU A 346 7.99 -1.48 -21.94
N ASP A 347 6.86 -1.57 -21.22
CA ASP A 347 6.76 -1.15 -19.84
C ASP A 347 7.70 -1.94 -18.93
N VAL A 348 8.44 -1.23 -18.09
CA VAL A 348 9.32 -1.80 -17.08
C VAL A 348 8.59 -1.85 -15.74
N ALA A 349 8.68 -2.98 -15.07
CA ALA A 349 8.22 -3.11 -13.70
C ALA A 349 9.39 -2.81 -12.75
N ASP A 350 9.35 -1.70 -12.05
CA ASP A 350 10.42 -1.23 -11.16
C ASP A 350 10.86 -2.30 -10.16
N MET A 351 9.90 -3.00 -9.58
CA MET A 351 10.13 -4.06 -8.60
C MET A 351 10.90 -5.27 -9.15
N GLN A 352 11.01 -5.41 -10.48
CA GLN A 352 11.72 -6.51 -11.15
C GLN A 352 13.16 -6.13 -11.55
N THR A 353 13.57 -4.89 -11.36
CA THR A 353 14.94 -4.48 -11.64
C THR A 353 15.91 -5.17 -10.68
N PRO A 354 17.11 -5.55 -11.15
CA PRO A 354 18.10 -6.25 -10.31
C PRO A 354 18.46 -5.47 -9.05
N GLU A 355 18.58 -4.14 -9.18
CA GLU A 355 18.95 -3.23 -8.10
C GLU A 355 17.89 -3.21 -7.00
N MET A 356 16.60 -3.09 -7.38
CA MET A 356 15.49 -3.13 -6.42
C MET A 356 15.39 -4.47 -5.71
N GLN A 357 15.63 -5.57 -6.43
CA GLN A 357 15.62 -6.92 -5.87
C GLN A 357 16.79 -7.12 -4.88
N GLU A 358 17.98 -6.64 -5.21
CA GLU A 358 19.16 -6.73 -4.36
C GLU A 358 18.96 -5.95 -3.04
N ILE A 359 18.52 -4.70 -3.12
CA ILE A 359 18.26 -3.86 -1.94
C ILE A 359 17.14 -4.49 -1.09
N ALA A 360 16.05 -4.91 -1.71
CA ALA A 360 14.95 -5.56 -1.00
C ALA A 360 15.39 -6.83 -0.25
N LYS A 361 16.27 -7.61 -0.86
CA LYS A 361 16.86 -8.80 -0.21
C LYS A 361 17.73 -8.43 0.98
N ALA A 362 18.52 -7.36 0.88
CA ALA A 362 19.37 -6.89 1.98
C ALA A 362 18.52 -6.45 3.19
N HIS A 363 17.43 -5.74 2.95
CA HIS A 363 16.48 -5.31 3.98
C HIS A 363 15.49 -6.41 4.42
N GLY A 364 15.44 -7.57 3.74
CA GLY A 364 14.51 -8.64 4.03
C GLY A 364 13.03 -8.29 3.79
N VAL A 365 12.75 -7.40 2.83
CA VAL A 365 11.42 -6.89 2.53
C VAL A 365 11.04 -7.10 1.07
N HIS A 366 9.78 -6.84 0.73
CA HIS A 366 9.34 -6.82 -0.66
C HIS A 366 9.85 -5.57 -1.40
N PRO A 367 10.27 -5.64 -2.69
CA PRO A 367 10.78 -4.50 -3.45
C PRO A 367 9.85 -3.28 -3.50
N ALA A 368 8.54 -3.48 -3.42
CA ALA A 368 7.57 -2.38 -3.31
C ALA A 368 7.85 -1.45 -2.11
N LEU A 369 8.31 -2.02 -0.98
CA LEU A 369 8.62 -1.23 0.22
C LEU A 369 9.89 -0.39 0.03
N ILE A 370 10.83 -0.86 -0.79
CA ILE A 370 12.02 -0.09 -1.17
C ILE A 370 11.63 1.14 -2.00
N ALA A 371 10.71 0.99 -2.95
CA ALA A 371 10.20 2.12 -3.73
C ALA A 371 9.56 3.19 -2.83
N LEU A 372 8.77 2.78 -1.84
CA LEU A 372 8.12 3.69 -0.89
C LEU A 372 9.12 4.38 0.05
N LYS A 373 10.14 3.66 0.54
CA LYS A 373 11.24 4.24 1.33
C LYS A 373 11.99 5.29 0.52
N TRP A 374 12.34 4.97 -0.73
CA TRP A 374 13.02 5.89 -1.64
C TRP A 374 12.18 7.16 -1.87
N ALA A 375 10.90 7.02 -2.21
CA ALA A 375 9.99 8.14 -2.42
C ALA A 375 9.94 9.05 -1.19
N HIS A 376 9.75 8.48 0.00
CA HIS A 376 9.77 9.23 1.25
C HIS A 376 11.12 9.95 1.47
N GLN A 377 12.25 9.25 1.32
CA GLN A 377 13.57 9.82 1.62
C GLN A 377 14.00 10.90 0.63
N ARG A 378 13.46 10.94 -0.60
CA ARG A 378 13.65 12.07 -1.50
C ARG A 378 12.73 13.26 -1.21
N GLY A 379 11.76 13.13 -0.29
CA GLY A 379 10.91 14.22 0.19
C GLY A 379 9.58 14.37 -0.54
N GLU A 380 9.13 13.38 -1.31
CA GLU A 380 7.80 13.39 -1.90
C GLU A 380 6.74 12.81 -0.95
N ILE A 381 5.47 13.14 -1.19
CA ILE A 381 4.34 12.44 -0.63
C ILE A 381 3.98 11.31 -1.59
N SER A 382 4.04 10.06 -1.14
CA SER A 382 3.63 8.91 -1.95
C SER A 382 2.21 8.46 -1.62
N ILE A 383 1.44 8.07 -2.66
CA ILE A 383 0.05 7.63 -2.53
C ILE A 383 -0.15 6.23 -3.12
N PRO A 384 0.49 5.19 -2.54
CA PRO A 384 0.29 3.83 -3.00
C PRO A 384 -1.15 3.37 -2.77
N PHE A 385 -1.71 2.63 -3.74
CA PHE A 385 -2.98 1.92 -3.57
C PHE A 385 -2.73 0.46 -3.18
N SER A 386 -3.43 -0.02 -2.17
CA SER A 386 -3.48 -1.45 -1.84
C SER A 386 -4.64 -1.76 -0.91
N VAL A 387 -5.38 -2.80 -1.23
CA VAL A 387 -6.43 -3.34 -0.35
C VAL A 387 -5.89 -4.33 0.69
N HIS A 388 -4.62 -4.77 0.56
CA HIS A 388 -4.05 -5.80 1.45
C HIS A 388 -2.76 -5.37 2.17
N ASN A 389 -1.96 -4.48 1.54
CA ASN A 389 -0.60 -4.18 2.01
C ASN A 389 -0.48 -2.80 2.66
N TYR A 390 -1.60 -2.12 2.96
CA TYR A 390 -1.58 -0.76 3.50
C TYR A 390 -0.79 -0.66 4.81
N VAL A 391 -0.88 -1.65 5.69
CA VAL A 391 -0.13 -1.65 6.96
C VAL A 391 1.37 -1.69 6.72
N SER A 392 1.86 -2.65 5.91
CA SER A 392 3.29 -2.77 5.60
C SER A 392 3.81 -1.56 4.82
N ASN A 393 2.98 -0.99 3.94
CA ASN A 393 3.31 0.23 3.22
C ASN A 393 3.52 1.41 4.19
N LEU A 394 2.60 1.63 5.14
CA LEU A 394 2.76 2.71 6.11
C LEU A 394 3.94 2.48 7.06
N LYS A 395 4.12 1.24 7.49
CA LYS A 395 5.19 0.86 8.43
C LYS A 395 6.58 1.07 7.83
N CYS A 396 6.76 0.77 6.54
CA CYS A 396 8.08 0.80 5.91
C CYS A 396 8.76 2.17 5.94
N VAL A 397 8.00 3.26 5.99
CA VAL A 397 8.55 4.62 6.08
C VAL A 397 8.89 5.04 7.52
N THR A 398 8.57 4.22 8.51
CA THR A 398 8.82 4.52 9.94
C THR A 398 10.06 3.81 10.48
N GLU A 399 10.64 2.89 9.73
CA GLU A 399 11.73 2.05 10.20
C GLU A 399 12.71 1.71 9.08
N ASP A 400 13.95 1.35 9.44
CA ASP A 400 14.95 0.78 8.54
C ASP A 400 15.13 1.58 7.24
N PRO A 401 15.60 2.84 7.31
CA PRO A 401 15.77 3.70 6.15
C PRO A 401 16.83 3.15 5.18
N LEU A 402 16.72 3.52 3.90
CA LEU A 402 17.74 3.24 2.90
C LEU A 402 19.01 4.03 3.20
N THR A 403 20.17 3.43 2.91
CA THR A 403 21.46 4.11 2.98
C THR A 403 21.64 5.10 1.81
N ASP A 404 22.60 6.01 1.92
CA ASP A 404 22.90 6.95 0.83
C ASP A 404 23.37 6.23 -0.44
N GLU A 405 24.08 5.09 -0.31
CA GLU A 405 24.50 4.27 -1.44
C GLU A 405 23.30 3.60 -2.13
N GLU A 406 22.33 3.13 -1.36
CA GLU A 406 21.09 2.54 -1.91
C GLU A 406 20.24 3.61 -2.58
N MET A 407 20.08 4.78 -1.97
CA MET A 407 19.41 5.92 -2.59
C MET A 407 20.07 6.32 -3.92
N ALA A 408 21.40 6.41 -3.94
CA ALA A 408 22.16 6.71 -5.16
C ALA A 408 22.00 5.61 -6.22
N LYS A 409 22.00 4.34 -5.79
CA LYS A 409 21.80 3.19 -6.70
C LYS A 409 20.41 3.23 -7.34
N ILE A 410 19.35 3.51 -6.57
CA ILE A 410 18.00 3.69 -7.10
C ILE A 410 17.95 4.91 -8.03
N GLY A 411 18.66 5.98 -7.71
CA GLY A 411 18.81 7.16 -8.58
C GLY A 411 19.28 6.84 -10.00
N THR A 412 20.02 5.74 -10.21
CA THR A 412 20.49 5.30 -11.54
C THR A 412 19.41 4.55 -12.36
N LEU A 413 18.25 4.27 -11.80
CA LEU A 413 17.20 3.47 -12.44
C LEU A 413 16.30 4.27 -13.39
N GLU A 414 16.51 5.58 -13.53
CA GLU A 414 15.73 6.42 -14.46
C GLU A 414 15.79 5.87 -15.89
N LYS A 415 14.61 5.65 -16.48
CA LYS A 415 14.45 5.09 -17.82
C LYS A 415 13.49 5.87 -18.70
N GLY A 416 12.92 6.97 -18.21
CA GLY A 416 11.82 7.65 -18.89
C GLY A 416 10.57 6.78 -19.01
N ASN A 417 10.37 5.82 -18.09
CA ASN A 417 9.34 4.79 -18.20
C ASN A 417 7.97 5.30 -17.71
N ARG A 418 7.36 6.21 -18.48
CA ARG A 418 6.02 6.73 -18.20
C ARG A 418 4.98 5.63 -18.39
N LEU A 419 4.28 5.25 -17.33
CA LEU A 419 3.23 4.24 -17.34
C LEU A 419 1.84 4.83 -17.64
N VAL A 420 1.56 6.06 -17.16
CA VAL A 420 0.31 6.78 -17.42
C VAL A 420 0.52 7.76 -18.57
N LYS A 421 0.41 7.26 -19.77
CA LYS A 421 0.65 8.03 -21.02
C LYS A 421 -0.48 8.99 -21.36
N GLY A 422 -1.73 8.65 -20.98
CA GLY A 422 -2.90 9.51 -21.18
C GLY A 422 -3.47 9.52 -22.61
N GLN A 423 -3.21 8.47 -23.41
CA GLN A 423 -3.62 8.40 -24.81
C GLN A 423 -5.11 8.72 -25.04
N VAL A 424 -5.98 8.33 -24.10
CA VAL A 424 -7.43 8.56 -24.16
C VAL A 424 -7.82 10.05 -24.11
N PHE A 425 -6.90 10.94 -23.76
CA PHE A 425 -7.13 12.39 -23.70
C PHE A 425 -6.64 13.15 -24.94
N LEU A 426 -6.09 12.45 -25.91
CA LEU A 426 -5.61 13.09 -27.13
C LEU A 426 -6.76 13.76 -27.90
N TRP A 427 -6.43 14.88 -28.58
CA TRP A 427 -7.33 15.64 -29.44
C TRP A 427 -7.11 15.32 -30.91
N GLU A 428 -8.02 15.74 -31.75
CA GLU A 428 -7.84 15.63 -33.21
C GLU A 428 -6.62 16.42 -33.67
N GLY A 429 -5.70 15.77 -34.37
CA GLY A 429 -4.45 16.37 -34.87
C GLY A 429 -3.26 16.20 -33.90
N ALA A 430 -3.45 15.67 -32.69
CA ALA A 430 -2.32 15.22 -31.87
C ALA A 430 -1.61 14.03 -32.54
N LYS A 431 -0.29 14.01 -32.52
CA LYS A 431 0.50 12.91 -33.10
C LYS A 431 0.38 11.65 -32.23
N ASP A 432 0.74 11.79 -30.98
CA ASP A 432 0.69 10.74 -29.98
C ASP A 432 0.68 11.35 -28.57
N TRP A 433 0.83 10.51 -27.55
CA TRP A 433 0.77 10.91 -26.14
C TRP A 433 1.87 11.89 -25.69
N HIS A 434 3.01 12.00 -26.42
CA HIS A 434 4.09 12.97 -26.10
C HIS A 434 3.59 14.41 -26.22
N ASP A 435 2.60 14.66 -27.08
CA ASP A 435 1.96 15.98 -27.21
C ASP A 435 1.24 16.43 -25.92
N LEU A 436 0.70 15.47 -25.11
CA LEU A 436 0.09 15.79 -23.82
C LEU A 436 1.12 16.30 -22.80
N TRP A 437 2.36 15.83 -22.94
CA TRP A 437 3.43 16.06 -21.98
C TRP A 437 4.44 17.10 -22.45
N ASP A 438 4.13 17.82 -23.53
CA ASP A 438 4.95 18.89 -24.12
C ASP A 438 6.38 18.45 -24.51
N GLU A 439 6.61 17.17 -24.73
CA GLU A 439 7.93 16.64 -25.08
C GLU A 439 8.40 17.14 -26.47
N GLU A 440 7.48 17.60 -27.33
CA GLU A 440 7.76 18.25 -28.60
C GLU A 440 7.47 19.77 -28.57
N GLY A 441 7.29 20.37 -27.41
CA GLY A 441 7.11 21.82 -27.25
C GLY A 441 5.69 22.30 -27.60
N TYR A 442 4.69 21.49 -27.40
CA TYR A 442 3.29 21.79 -27.76
C TYR A 442 2.57 22.52 -26.62
N ILE A 443 2.62 23.85 -26.61
CA ILE A 443 1.71 24.69 -25.82
C ILE A 443 0.96 25.61 -26.72
N VAL A 444 -0.37 25.56 -26.67
CA VAL A 444 -1.22 26.60 -27.24
C VAL A 444 -1.16 27.81 -26.32
N LYS A 445 -0.57 28.90 -26.80
CA LYS A 445 -0.47 30.19 -26.11
C LYS A 445 -1.83 30.89 -26.07
#